data_5f348b05c56d78cd17f1c1f5e242d4ad
#
_entry.id   5f348b05c56d78cd17f1c1f5e242d4ad
#
_cell.length_a   1.000
_cell.length_b   1.000
_cell.length_c   1.000
_cell.angle_alpha   90.00
_cell.angle_beta   90.00
_cell.angle_gamma   90.00
#
_symmetry.space_group_name_H-M   'P 1'
#
loop_
_entity.id
_entity.type
_entity.pdbx_description
1 polymer ?
#
loop_
_entity_poly.entity_id
_entity_poly.type
_entity_poly.pdbx_seq_one_letter_code
_entity_poly.pdbx_strand_id
1 'polypeptide(L)'
;MFDWTRTRFHQMETEDTASAMLEWPDGAIGRLHVSTAEGEKGYTIEIAGTGGVLQITMGGLSFNEFELDVQDYLAKTDELFRGPDSRDVTIPLEEGSGDHTAVYRDFHSAILHGTPIAADGAKGRMGLELANAIIYSSFNHREVELPLNREAYGALLSKLQASGRAI
;
A
#
# COMPACT_ATOMS: atom_id res chain seq x y z
N MET A 1 -13.00 -17.04 -10.88
CA MET A 1 -12.85 -17.09 -9.41
C MET A 1 -13.69 -18.21 -8.84
N PHE A 2 -13.22 -18.93 -7.85
CA PHE A 2 -13.92 -20.04 -7.21
C PHE A 2 -14.59 -19.56 -5.92
N ASP A 3 -15.93 -19.66 -5.84
CA ASP A 3 -16.69 -19.33 -4.63
C ASP A 3 -16.77 -20.56 -3.71
N TRP A 4 -15.99 -20.57 -2.67
CA TRP A 4 -15.93 -21.65 -1.67
C TRP A 4 -17.25 -21.86 -0.91
N THR A 5 -18.07 -20.81 -0.82
CA THR A 5 -19.34 -20.89 -0.06
C THR A 5 -20.47 -21.50 -0.87
N ARG A 6 -20.42 -21.38 -2.18
CA ARG A 6 -21.48 -21.80 -3.12
C ARG A 6 -21.03 -22.80 -4.15
N THR A 7 -19.75 -23.19 -4.14
CA THR A 7 -19.17 -24.09 -5.15
C THR A 7 -19.46 -23.67 -6.59
N ARG A 8 -19.43 -22.36 -6.85
CA ARG A 8 -19.67 -21.77 -8.16
C ARG A 8 -18.44 -21.07 -8.68
N PHE A 9 -18.26 -21.09 -9.98
CA PHE A 9 -17.30 -20.21 -10.64
C PHE A 9 -17.95 -18.85 -10.91
N HIS A 10 -17.25 -17.79 -10.55
CA HIS A 10 -17.62 -16.43 -10.89
C HIS A 10 -16.72 -15.94 -12.01
N GLN A 11 -17.30 -15.27 -12.99
CA GLN A 11 -16.56 -14.50 -13.97
C GLN A 11 -16.49 -13.08 -13.45
N MET A 12 -15.27 -12.60 -13.16
CA MET A 12 -15.03 -11.24 -12.73
C MET A 12 -14.56 -10.40 -13.94
N GLU A 13 -15.06 -9.18 -14.00
CA GLU A 13 -14.73 -8.24 -15.08
C GLU A 13 -13.53 -7.34 -14.74
N THR A 14 -13.04 -7.43 -13.49
CA THR A 14 -11.90 -6.65 -12.97
C THR A 14 -10.89 -7.59 -12.33
N GLU A 15 -9.69 -7.08 -12.08
CA GLU A 15 -8.65 -7.80 -11.37
C GLU A 15 -9.11 -8.11 -9.93
N ASP A 16 -8.93 -9.34 -9.50
CA ASP A 16 -9.15 -9.78 -8.13
C ASP A 16 -7.84 -9.89 -7.33
N THR A 17 -6.72 -9.84 -8.02
CA THR A 17 -5.38 -9.94 -7.42
C THR A 17 -4.40 -9.06 -8.18
N ALA A 18 -3.61 -8.27 -7.46
CA ALA A 18 -2.54 -7.46 -8.01
C ALA A 18 -1.28 -7.56 -7.15
N SER A 19 -0.12 -7.66 -7.81
CA SER A 19 1.19 -7.57 -7.17
C SER A 19 2.07 -6.60 -7.94
N ALA A 20 2.81 -5.76 -7.22
CA ALA A 20 3.70 -4.80 -7.82
C ALA A 20 4.99 -4.63 -7.00
N MET A 21 6.07 -4.32 -7.70
CA MET A 21 7.31 -3.80 -7.13
C MET A 21 7.36 -2.29 -7.42
N LEU A 22 7.78 -1.53 -6.43
CA LEU A 22 7.90 -0.08 -6.49
C LEU A 22 9.33 0.29 -6.13
N GLU A 23 9.90 1.24 -6.86
CA GLU A 23 11.24 1.75 -6.61
C GLU A 23 11.20 3.26 -6.51
N TRP A 24 11.94 3.80 -5.57
CA TRP A 24 12.11 5.25 -5.38
C TRP A 24 13.51 5.70 -5.77
N PRO A 25 13.68 6.97 -6.18
CA PRO A 25 14.98 7.49 -6.61
C PRO A 25 16.06 7.46 -5.52
N ASP A 26 15.67 7.40 -4.25
CA ASP A 26 16.58 7.28 -3.10
C ASP A 26 17.02 5.83 -2.81
N GLY A 27 16.54 4.87 -3.59
CA GLY A 27 16.86 3.45 -3.48
C GLY A 27 15.91 2.66 -2.56
N ALA A 28 14.86 3.29 -2.04
CA ALA A 28 13.82 2.56 -1.33
C ALA A 28 13.05 1.63 -2.29
N ILE A 29 12.67 0.46 -1.79
CA ILE A 29 11.92 -0.56 -2.55
C ILE A 29 10.64 -0.86 -1.80
N GLY A 30 9.51 -0.88 -2.51
CA GLY A 30 8.23 -1.31 -1.97
C GLY A 30 7.70 -2.54 -2.69
N ARG A 31 6.94 -3.34 -1.97
CA ARG A 31 6.18 -4.45 -2.53
C ARG A 31 4.71 -4.31 -2.12
N LEU A 32 3.84 -4.29 -3.10
CA LEU A 32 2.40 -4.32 -2.91
C LEU A 32 1.86 -5.68 -3.32
N HIS A 33 1.00 -6.26 -2.49
CA HIS A 33 0.17 -7.39 -2.86
C HIS A 33 -1.22 -7.16 -2.29
N VAL A 34 -2.23 -7.24 -3.13
CA VAL A 34 -3.64 -7.12 -2.76
C VAL A 34 -4.45 -8.19 -3.47
N SER A 35 -5.36 -8.83 -2.76
CA SER A 35 -6.21 -9.88 -3.33
C SER A 35 -7.56 -9.93 -2.63
N THR A 36 -8.61 -10.14 -3.40
CA THR A 36 -9.94 -10.52 -2.90
C THR A 36 -10.23 -12.01 -3.08
N ALA A 37 -9.32 -12.73 -3.72
CA ALA A 37 -9.43 -14.16 -4.01
C ALA A 37 -8.75 -15.04 -2.94
N GLU A 38 -7.90 -14.47 -2.11
CA GLU A 38 -7.19 -15.19 -1.05
C GLU A 38 -8.02 -15.31 0.22
N GLY A 39 -7.82 -16.41 0.94
CA GLY A 39 -8.59 -16.71 2.16
C GLY A 39 -8.14 -15.95 3.40
N GLU A 40 -6.98 -15.33 3.39
CA GLU A 40 -6.50 -14.49 4.49
C GLU A 40 -7.32 -13.21 4.59
N LYS A 41 -7.66 -12.88 5.84
CA LYS A 41 -8.38 -11.64 6.14
C LYS A 41 -7.46 -10.66 6.83
N GLY A 42 -7.54 -9.41 6.40
CA GLY A 42 -6.79 -8.32 7.01
C GLY A 42 -5.77 -7.70 6.07
N TYR A 43 -4.89 -6.92 6.65
CA TYR A 43 -3.77 -6.30 5.95
C TYR A 43 -2.55 -6.28 6.86
N THR A 44 -1.39 -6.23 6.24
CA THR A 44 -0.12 -5.94 6.89
C THR A 44 0.60 -4.88 6.09
N ILE A 45 1.02 -3.81 6.77
CA ILE A 45 1.95 -2.82 6.23
C ILE A 45 3.22 -2.94 7.05
N GLU A 46 4.33 -3.24 6.38
CA GLU A 46 5.65 -3.31 7.01
C GLU A 46 6.54 -2.24 6.41
N ILE A 47 7.23 -1.49 7.26
CA ILE A 47 8.21 -0.49 6.87
C ILE A 47 9.52 -0.85 7.57
N ALA A 48 10.45 -1.39 6.80
CA ALA A 48 11.80 -1.70 7.27
C ALA A 48 12.74 -0.55 6.93
N GLY A 49 13.38 -0.01 7.96
CA GLY A 49 14.39 1.02 7.86
C GLY A 49 15.69 0.59 8.52
N THR A 50 16.69 1.46 8.49
CA THR A 50 18.00 1.19 9.11
C THR A 50 17.94 1.18 10.63
N GLY A 51 16.96 1.85 11.24
CA GLY A 51 16.78 1.94 12.69
C GLY A 51 15.77 0.94 13.27
N GLY A 52 15.09 0.14 12.43
CA GLY A 52 14.09 -0.82 12.93
C GLY A 52 13.03 -1.18 11.91
N VAL A 53 12.04 -1.94 12.38
CA VAL A 53 10.89 -2.41 11.57
C VAL A 53 9.59 -2.01 12.23
N LEU A 54 8.78 -1.26 11.49
CA LEU A 54 7.42 -0.90 11.86
C LEU A 54 6.44 -1.84 11.16
N GLN A 55 5.48 -2.38 11.89
CA GLN A 55 4.43 -3.22 11.33
C GLN A 55 3.05 -2.75 11.78
N ILE A 56 2.14 -2.59 10.84
CA ILE A 56 0.75 -2.21 11.04
C ILE A 56 -0.13 -3.36 10.58
N THR A 57 -1.01 -3.83 11.46
CA THR A 57 -1.96 -4.90 11.16
C THR A 57 -3.36 -4.54 11.68
N MET A 58 -4.33 -5.41 11.46
CA MET A 58 -5.64 -5.29 12.12
C MET A 58 -5.54 -5.32 13.67
N GLY A 59 -4.50 -5.93 14.21
CA GLY A 59 -4.26 -6.03 15.66
C GLY A 59 -3.58 -4.80 16.28
N GLY A 60 -3.10 -3.86 15.48
CA GLY A 60 -2.43 -2.65 15.96
C GLY A 60 -1.10 -2.36 15.30
N LEU A 61 -0.33 -1.55 15.96
CA LEU A 61 1.00 -1.08 15.55
C LEU A 61 2.06 -1.70 16.46
N SER A 62 3.09 -2.27 15.87
CA SER A 62 4.30 -2.71 16.56
C SER A 62 5.54 -2.07 15.94
N PHE A 63 6.52 -1.77 16.78
CA PHE A 63 7.81 -1.27 16.33
C PHE A 63 8.93 -2.05 17.01
N ASN A 64 9.76 -2.68 16.20
CA ASN A 64 10.96 -3.34 16.64
C ASN A 64 12.16 -2.43 16.32
N GLU A 65 12.67 -1.76 17.35
CA GLU A 65 13.77 -0.79 17.26
C GLU A 65 15.11 -1.52 17.32
N PHE A 66 16.02 -1.24 16.42
CA PHE A 66 17.38 -1.73 16.48
C PHE A 66 18.21 -0.91 17.48
N GLU A 67 19.06 -1.58 18.27
CA GLU A 67 19.95 -0.90 19.22
C GLU A 67 21.06 -0.11 18.52
N LEU A 68 21.40 -0.50 17.31
CA LEU A 68 22.36 0.16 16.44
C LEU A 68 21.78 0.23 15.02
N ASP A 69 21.92 1.37 14.35
CA ASP A 69 21.59 1.50 12.94
C ASP A 69 22.26 0.39 12.11
N VAL A 70 21.51 -0.20 11.16
CA VAL A 70 22.00 -1.35 10.37
C VAL A 70 23.30 -1.03 9.65
N GLN A 71 23.46 0.18 9.10
CA GLN A 71 24.67 0.56 8.39
C GLN A 71 25.87 0.63 9.33
N ASP A 72 25.64 1.20 10.53
CA ASP A 72 26.65 1.26 11.58
C ASP A 72 27.03 -0.12 12.13
N TYR A 73 26.06 -1.01 12.24
CA TYR A 73 26.27 -2.39 12.63
C TYR A 73 27.14 -3.13 11.60
N LEU A 74 26.76 -3.04 10.32
CA LEU A 74 27.49 -3.69 9.23
C LEU A 74 28.93 -3.19 9.07
N ALA A 75 29.17 -1.91 9.41
CA ALA A 75 30.52 -1.33 9.39
C ALA A 75 31.42 -1.83 10.52
N LYS A 76 30.86 -2.41 11.57
CA LYS A 76 31.59 -2.78 12.80
C LYS A 76 31.64 -4.29 13.07
N THR A 77 30.72 -5.06 12.47
CA THR A 77 30.60 -6.49 12.73
C THR A 77 31.45 -7.33 11.79
N ASP A 78 32.07 -8.38 12.34
CA ASP A 78 32.67 -9.47 11.58
C ASP A 78 31.74 -10.70 11.52
N GLU A 79 30.56 -10.63 12.14
CA GLU A 79 29.63 -11.75 12.20
C GLU A 79 28.83 -11.88 10.90
N LEU A 80 28.82 -13.09 10.35
CA LEU A 80 27.98 -13.44 9.20
C LEU A 80 26.60 -13.90 9.70
N PHE A 81 25.55 -13.48 9.01
CA PHE A 81 24.16 -13.94 9.25
C PHE A 81 23.54 -13.51 10.58
N ARG A 82 24.06 -12.46 11.20
CA ARG A 82 23.45 -11.80 12.37
C ARG A 82 23.13 -10.36 12.04
N GLY A 83 21.98 -9.87 12.56
CA GLY A 83 21.61 -8.48 12.53
C GLY A 83 21.91 -7.79 13.87
N PRO A 84 21.68 -6.47 13.97
CA PRO A 84 21.76 -5.75 15.24
C PRO A 84 20.74 -6.31 16.24
N ASP A 85 21.09 -6.23 17.54
CA ASP A 85 20.14 -6.53 18.58
C ASP A 85 18.99 -5.53 18.53
N SER A 86 17.79 -5.96 18.94
CA SER A 86 16.58 -5.17 18.81
C SER A 86 15.67 -5.29 20.03
N ARG A 87 14.78 -4.33 20.20
CA ARG A 87 13.78 -4.32 21.26
C ARG A 87 12.42 -3.93 20.73
N ASP A 88 11.37 -4.50 21.31
CA ASP A 88 10.02 -4.07 21.04
C ASP A 88 9.72 -2.76 21.76
N VAL A 89 9.23 -1.78 21.01
CA VAL A 89 8.84 -0.47 21.52
C VAL A 89 7.32 -0.34 21.42
N THR A 90 6.68 -0.06 22.54
CA THR A 90 5.25 0.25 22.55
C THR A 90 5.05 1.69 22.08
N ILE A 91 4.35 1.86 20.98
CA ILE A 91 3.94 3.16 20.48
C ILE A 91 2.53 3.44 21.01
N PRO A 92 2.36 4.45 21.89
CA PRO A 92 1.02 4.82 22.35
C PRO A 92 0.21 5.35 21.15
N LEU A 93 -0.90 4.73 20.89
CA LEU A 93 -1.86 5.22 19.92
C LEU A 93 -2.87 6.12 20.63
N GLU A 94 -3.15 7.28 20.06
CA GLU A 94 -4.26 8.11 20.56
C GLU A 94 -5.57 7.35 20.42
N GLU A 95 -6.40 7.41 21.47
CA GLU A 95 -7.75 6.89 21.39
C GLU A 95 -8.55 7.73 20.36
N GLY A 96 -8.74 7.20 19.22
CA GLY A 96 -9.50 7.80 18.14
C GLY A 96 -9.95 6.73 17.16
N SER A 97 -11.20 6.75 16.78
CA SER A 97 -11.65 5.86 15.75
C SER A 97 -11.18 6.38 14.40
N GLY A 98 -10.34 5.64 13.72
CA GLY A 98 -10.09 5.82 12.29
C GLY A 98 -11.28 5.33 11.43
N ASP A 99 -12.49 5.30 12.01
CA ASP A 99 -13.69 4.83 11.37
C ASP A 99 -14.33 5.91 10.45
N HIS A 100 -15.32 5.50 9.71
CA HIS A 100 -16.07 6.42 8.84
C HIS A 100 -16.71 7.57 9.60
N THR A 101 -17.06 7.39 10.87
CA THR A 101 -17.64 8.44 11.71
C THR A 101 -16.63 9.56 11.96
N ALA A 102 -15.36 9.22 12.19
CA ALA A 102 -14.29 10.20 12.36
C ALA A 102 -14.09 11.03 11.08
N VAL A 103 -14.10 10.40 9.91
CA VAL A 103 -14.02 11.09 8.62
C VAL A 103 -15.18 12.06 8.42
N TYR A 104 -16.41 11.66 8.74
CA TYR A 104 -17.57 12.56 8.66
C TYR A 104 -17.48 13.73 9.63
N ARG A 105 -17.02 13.51 10.85
CA ARG A 105 -16.83 14.59 11.85
C ARG A 105 -15.77 15.58 11.40
N ASP A 106 -14.65 15.09 10.87
CA ASP A 106 -13.57 15.91 10.32
C ASP A 106 -14.09 16.79 9.18
N PHE A 107 -14.79 16.20 8.22
CA PHE A 107 -15.38 16.92 7.10
C PHE A 107 -16.41 17.96 7.55
N HIS A 108 -17.28 17.61 8.49
CA HIS A 108 -18.26 18.53 9.07
C HIS A 108 -17.59 19.71 9.79
N SER A 109 -16.52 19.44 10.57
CA SER A 109 -15.75 20.50 11.24
C SER A 109 -15.06 21.42 10.24
N ALA A 110 -14.54 20.88 9.15
CA ALA A 110 -13.93 21.66 8.09
C ALA A 110 -14.94 22.63 7.43
N ILE A 111 -16.18 22.17 7.18
CA ILE A 111 -17.23 23.02 6.60
C ILE A 111 -17.64 24.13 7.57
N LEU A 112 -17.88 23.80 8.84
CA LEU A 112 -18.42 24.75 9.80
C LEU A 112 -17.38 25.71 10.40
N HIS A 113 -16.15 25.24 10.56
CA HIS A 113 -15.11 25.94 11.32
C HIS A 113 -13.86 26.24 10.52
N GLY A 114 -13.79 25.79 9.25
CA GLY A 114 -12.61 25.98 8.41
C GLY A 114 -11.37 25.21 8.89
N THR A 115 -11.57 24.12 9.66
CA THR A 115 -10.43 23.28 10.10
C THR A 115 -9.83 22.52 8.93
N PRO A 116 -8.51 22.25 8.94
CA PRO A 116 -7.87 21.43 7.90
C PRO A 116 -8.50 20.04 7.87
N ILE A 117 -8.72 19.50 6.67
CA ILE A 117 -9.23 18.14 6.45
C ILE A 117 -8.06 17.15 6.50
N ALA A 118 -8.13 16.13 7.36
CA ALA A 118 -7.12 15.08 7.43
C ALA A 118 -7.17 14.18 6.19
N ALA A 119 -8.37 13.78 5.78
CA ALA A 119 -8.63 12.96 4.60
C ALA A 119 -8.92 13.82 3.35
N ASP A 120 -7.94 14.62 2.93
CA ASP A 120 -8.08 15.47 1.74
C ASP A 120 -8.18 14.60 0.46
N GLY A 121 -9.24 14.82 -0.33
CA GLY A 121 -9.47 14.12 -1.58
C GLY A 121 -8.34 14.30 -2.61
N ALA A 122 -7.60 15.41 -2.56
CA ALA A 122 -6.44 15.61 -3.41
C ALA A 122 -5.32 14.59 -3.12
N LYS A 123 -5.17 14.15 -1.86
CA LYS A 123 -4.22 13.10 -1.47
C LYS A 123 -4.65 11.73 -1.98
N GLY A 124 -5.95 11.45 -2.06
CA GLY A 124 -6.49 10.21 -2.61
C GLY A 124 -6.11 9.98 -4.08
N ARG A 125 -5.84 11.05 -4.82
CA ARG A 125 -5.38 10.97 -6.21
C ARG A 125 -4.08 10.19 -6.37
N MET A 126 -3.17 10.24 -5.39
CA MET A 126 -1.89 9.51 -5.45
C MET A 126 -2.13 7.99 -5.44
N GLY A 127 -3.04 7.50 -4.59
CA GLY A 127 -3.38 6.08 -4.57
C GLY A 127 -4.04 5.61 -5.87
N LEU A 128 -4.93 6.44 -6.43
CA LEU A 128 -5.56 6.14 -7.74
C LEU A 128 -4.52 6.14 -8.87
N GLU A 129 -3.57 7.08 -8.88
CA GLU A 129 -2.51 7.13 -9.88
C GLU A 129 -1.60 5.91 -9.81
N LEU A 130 -1.25 5.45 -8.60
CA LEU A 130 -0.48 4.23 -8.39
C LEU A 130 -1.23 2.99 -8.91
N ALA A 131 -2.51 2.85 -8.57
CA ALA A 131 -3.33 1.74 -9.08
C ALA A 131 -3.38 1.74 -10.61
N ASN A 132 -3.59 2.90 -11.24
CA ASN A 132 -3.60 3.03 -12.68
C ASN A 132 -2.24 2.72 -13.32
N ALA A 133 -1.13 3.08 -12.65
CA ALA A 133 0.22 2.75 -13.12
C ALA A 133 0.49 1.25 -13.06
N ILE A 134 0.03 0.56 -12.02
CA ILE A 134 0.13 -0.91 -11.90
C ILE A 134 -0.63 -1.58 -13.04
N ILE A 135 -1.86 -1.16 -13.31
CA ILE A 135 -2.65 -1.66 -14.44
C ILE A 135 -1.91 -1.40 -15.77
N TYR A 136 -1.44 -0.17 -15.97
CA TYR A 136 -0.73 0.21 -17.18
C TYR A 136 0.55 -0.59 -17.39
N SER A 137 1.32 -0.81 -16.33
CA SER A 137 2.52 -1.64 -16.32
C SER A 137 2.20 -3.08 -16.70
N SER A 138 1.18 -3.67 -16.09
CA SER A 138 0.73 -5.04 -16.35
C SER A 138 0.36 -5.27 -17.82
N PHE A 139 -0.48 -4.40 -18.39
CA PHE A 139 -0.91 -4.53 -19.80
C PHE A 139 0.20 -4.26 -20.82
N ASN A 140 1.19 -3.46 -20.47
CA ASN A 140 2.31 -3.16 -21.36
C ASN A 140 3.56 -4.01 -21.10
N HIS A 141 3.55 -4.84 -20.05
CA HIS A 141 4.67 -5.69 -19.62
C HIS A 141 5.99 -4.92 -19.48
N ARG A 142 5.91 -3.75 -18.85
CA ARG A 142 7.09 -2.87 -18.67
C ARG A 142 6.95 -2.03 -17.41
N GLU A 143 8.08 -1.56 -16.95
CA GLU A 143 8.19 -0.52 -15.93
C GLU A 143 7.48 0.77 -16.36
N VAL A 144 6.93 1.48 -15.38
CA VAL A 144 6.19 2.73 -15.57
C VAL A 144 6.64 3.75 -14.55
N GLU A 145 7.10 4.89 -15.03
CA GLU A 145 7.46 6.02 -14.19
C GLU A 145 6.22 6.82 -13.75
N LEU A 146 6.28 7.34 -12.54
CA LEU A 146 5.29 8.29 -12.02
C LEU A 146 5.86 9.73 -12.08
N PRO A 147 5.03 10.74 -12.41
CA PRO A 147 3.58 10.67 -12.64
C PRO A 147 3.21 9.96 -13.94
N LEU A 148 2.12 9.19 -13.89
CA LEU A 148 1.62 8.42 -15.04
C LEU A 148 1.22 9.32 -16.21
N ASN A 149 1.63 8.96 -17.42
CA ASN A 149 1.17 9.64 -18.62
C ASN A 149 -0.33 9.36 -18.85
N ARG A 150 -1.16 10.37 -18.58
CA ARG A 150 -2.62 10.27 -18.58
C ARG A 150 -3.20 10.00 -19.98
N GLU A 151 -2.59 10.55 -21.02
CA GLU A 151 -3.04 10.34 -22.40
C GLU A 151 -2.78 8.89 -22.81
N ALA A 152 -1.60 8.36 -22.52
CA ALA A 152 -1.26 6.98 -22.81
C ALA A 152 -2.15 5.99 -22.03
N TYR A 153 -2.46 6.29 -20.76
CA TYR A 153 -3.38 5.48 -19.98
C TYR A 153 -4.81 5.55 -20.51
N GLY A 154 -5.29 6.75 -20.88
CA GLY A 154 -6.60 6.94 -21.49
C GLY A 154 -6.75 6.19 -22.81
N ALA A 155 -5.70 6.14 -23.62
CA ALA A 155 -5.68 5.35 -24.87
C ALA A 155 -5.76 3.84 -24.58
N LEU A 156 -5.06 3.34 -23.53
CA LEU A 156 -5.19 1.94 -23.10
C LEU A 156 -6.63 1.63 -22.70
N LEU A 157 -7.24 2.46 -21.83
CA LEU A 157 -8.63 2.25 -21.38
C LEU A 157 -9.60 2.19 -22.55
N SER A 158 -9.49 3.13 -23.50
CA SER A 158 -10.35 3.14 -24.71
C SER A 158 -10.19 1.87 -25.52
N LYS A 159 -8.97 1.36 -25.67
CA LYS A 159 -8.68 0.10 -26.37
C LYS A 159 -9.29 -1.11 -25.65
N LEU A 160 -9.18 -1.17 -24.34
CA LEU A 160 -9.73 -2.27 -23.53
C LEU A 160 -11.26 -2.28 -23.63
N GLN A 161 -11.91 -1.13 -23.48
CA GLN A 161 -13.36 -0.99 -23.62
C GLN A 161 -13.84 -1.42 -25.01
N ALA A 162 -13.14 -1.02 -26.08
CA ALA A 162 -13.49 -1.39 -27.44
C ALA A 162 -13.31 -2.90 -27.72
N SER A 163 -12.39 -3.56 -27.01
CA SER A 163 -12.13 -5.01 -27.17
C SER A 163 -13.06 -5.90 -26.36
N GLY A 164 -13.96 -5.32 -25.53
CA GLY A 164 -14.80 -6.07 -24.59
C GLY A 164 -13.99 -6.81 -23.53
N ARG A 165 -12.71 -6.50 -23.37
CA ARG A 165 -11.91 -7.01 -22.28
C ARG A 165 -12.21 -6.19 -21.02
N ALA A 166 -12.49 -6.86 -19.95
CA ALA A 166 -12.48 -6.29 -18.63
C ALA A 166 -11.08 -5.73 -18.30
N ILE A 167 -11.07 -4.69 -17.53
CA ILE A 167 -9.85 -4.10 -16.95
C ILE A 167 -9.44 -4.96 -15.77
#